data_0da2bc20e076c63322fb69b89b668d01
#
_entry.id   0da2bc20e076c63322fb69b89b668d01
#
_cell.length_a   1.000
_cell.length_b   1.000
_cell.length_c   1.000
_cell.angle_alpha   90.00
_cell.angle_beta   90.00
_cell.angle_gamma   90.00
#
_symmetry.space_group_name_H-M   'P 1'
#
loop_
_entity.id
_entity.type
_entity.pdbx_description
1 polymer ?
#
loop_
_entity_poly.entity_id
_entity_poly.type
_entity_poly.pdbx_seq_one_letter_code
_entity_poly.pdbx_strand_id
1 'polypeptide(L)'
;MTTIVRAHDVARTEHAHAAEVLRPEVAAMRALLGELSAEEWLMATDCPRWNVRDIVAHVLGNAEAALAPDLMVLRAREGALRYPRLYRLDALNEMAVDAWRDRQAGELAAEFAPLWRQVIRALPGMTEAVRGQTFDTGYPGTLPVAMGYVVDVVLARDMWMHRVDICRATGRAFVTHEHDRGVVEQVLRDLDDAWTGPPLVLELTGVVSGGWQIGADAPVATVRGDAVGVLRMFSGRVEPQPDLVVEHGDSAVLGAFRDARVPF
;
A
#
# COMPACT_ATOMS: atom_id res chain seq x y z
N MET A 1 7.55 15.17 -25.61
CA MET A 1 8.31 14.01 -25.09
C MET A 1 8.10 13.96 -23.58
N THR A 2 7.65 12.85 -23.05
CA THR A 2 7.51 12.65 -21.61
C THR A 2 8.92 12.62 -20.98
N THR A 3 9.15 13.43 -19.95
CA THR A 3 10.41 13.36 -19.21
C THR A 3 10.45 12.00 -18.48
N ILE A 4 11.52 11.21 -18.70
CA ILE A 4 11.74 9.93 -18.02
C ILE A 4 12.57 10.22 -16.76
N VAL A 5 12.06 9.77 -15.62
CA VAL A 5 12.73 9.85 -14.32
C VAL A 5 13.31 8.47 -14.00
N ARG A 6 14.52 8.39 -13.47
CA ARG A 6 15.02 7.11 -12.94
C ARG A 6 14.30 6.82 -11.62
N ALA A 7 13.67 5.68 -11.48
CA ALA A 7 12.95 5.31 -10.26
C ALA A 7 13.90 5.30 -9.03
N HIS A 8 15.16 4.92 -9.24
CA HIS A 8 16.22 5.02 -8.23
C HIS A 8 16.44 6.43 -7.68
N ASP A 9 16.25 7.46 -8.50
CA ASP A 9 16.50 8.86 -8.10
C ASP A 9 15.31 9.51 -7.38
N VAL A 10 14.17 8.80 -7.29
CA VAL A 10 13.04 9.24 -6.46
C VAL A 10 13.47 9.29 -5.00
N ALA A 11 13.36 10.45 -4.37
CA ALA A 11 13.71 10.59 -2.95
C ALA A 11 12.80 9.72 -2.07
N ARG A 12 13.40 9.00 -1.11
CA ARG A 12 12.63 8.31 -0.06
C ARG A 12 11.91 9.34 0.80
N THR A 13 10.70 9.01 1.22
CA THR A 13 10.01 9.80 2.23
C THR A 13 10.85 9.81 3.51
N GLU A 14 11.35 10.97 3.88
CA GLU A 14 12.07 11.15 5.14
C GLU A 14 11.09 11.17 6.32
N HIS A 15 11.53 10.69 7.48
CA HIS A 15 10.69 10.64 8.68
C HIS A 15 10.08 12.00 9.04
N ALA A 16 10.83 13.07 8.89
CA ALA A 16 10.35 14.43 9.14
C ALA A 16 9.12 14.81 8.30
N HIS A 17 8.94 14.19 7.12
CA HIS A 17 7.85 14.46 6.19
C HIS A 17 6.76 13.37 6.18
N ALA A 18 6.96 12.25 6.88
CA ALA A 18 6.01 11.12 6.88
C ALA A 18 4.58 11.54 7.25
N ALA A 19 4.44 12.39 8.27
CA ALA A 19 3.14 12.92 8.68
C ALA A 19 2.48 13.83 7.64
N GLU A 20 3.27 14.53 6.83
CA GLU A 20 2.78 15.40 5.75
C GLU A 20 2.28 14.57 4.56
N VAL A 21 2.98 13.49 4.22
CA VAL A 21 2.59 12.55 3.17
C VAL A 21 1.32 11.77 3.55
N LEU A 22 1.21 11.33 4.80
CA LEU A 22 0.08 10.53 5.29
C LEU A 22 -1.21 11.37 5.42
N ARG A 23 -1.12 12.62 5.80
CA ARG A 23 -2.27 13.50 6.08
C ARG A 23 -3.28 13.62 4.93
N PRO A 24 -2.87 13.89 3.67
CA PRO A 24 -3.82 13.99 2.56
C PRO A 24 -4.47 12.65 2.23
N GLU A 25 -3.78 11.52 2.38
CA GLU A 25 -4.38 10.20 2.16
C GLU A 25 -5.43 9.87 3.22
N VAL A 26 -5.18 10.20 4.50
CA VAL A 26 -6.18 10.08 5.58
C VAL A 26 -7.41 10.94 5.27
N ALA A 27 -7.22 12.14 4.72
CA ALA A 27 -8.34 12.99 4.33
C ALA A 27 -9.15 12.41 3.17
N ALA A 28 -8.48 11.85 2.15
CA ALA A 28 -9.11 11.20 1.00
C ALA A 28 -9.90 9.95 1.41
N MET A 29 -9.31 9.07 2.23
CA MET A 29 -10.00 7.89 2.77
C MET A 29 -11.22 8.30 3.60
N ARG A 30 -11.08 9.27 4.51
CA ARG A 30 -12.20 9.77 5.31
C ARG A 30 -13.34 10.29 4.45
N ALA A 31 -13.04 11.02 3.37
CA ALA A 31 -14.05 11.52 2.46
C ALA A 31 -14.83 10.36 1.82
N LEU A 32 -14.12 9.35 1.30
CA LEU A 32 -14.72 8.14 0.74
C LEU A 32 -15.62 7.43 1.76
N LEU A 33 -15.15 7.20 3.00
CA LEU A 33 -15.92 6.51 4.03
C LEU A 33 -17.20 7.25 4.41
N GLY A 34 -17.19 8.59 4.33
CA GLY A 34 -18.37 9.44 4.59
C GLY A 34 -19.47 9.34 3.54
N GLU A 35 -19.18 8.79 2.37
CA GLU A 35 -20.11 8.65 1.25
C GLU A 35 -20.71 7.24 1.13
N LEU A 36 -20.14 6.23 1.84
CA LEU A 36 -20.56 4.83 1.71
C LEU A 36 -21.95 4.60 2.30
N SER A 37 -22.80 3.90 1.53
CA SER A 37 -24.07 3.38 2.02
C SER A 37 -23.88 2.16 2.93
N ALA A 38 -24.90 1.78 3.69
CA ALA A 38 -24.85 0.61 4.57
C ALA A 38 -24.54 -0.69 3.80
N GLU A 39 -25.05 -0.81 2.58
CA GLU A 39 -24.82 -1.97 1.71
C GLU A 39 -23.38 -2.02 1.20
N GLU A 40 -22.81 -0.87 0.84
CA GLU A 40 -21.43 -0.78 0.35
C GLU A 40 -20.41 -1.23 1.40
N TRP A 41 -20.67 -1.00 2.68
CA TRP A 41 -19.80 -1.49 3.75
C TRP A 41 -19.69 -3.02 3.83
N LEU A 42 -20.63 -3.75 3.23
CA LEU A 42 -20.69 -5.21 3.23
C LEU A 42 -20.20 -5.83 1.92
N MET A 43 -19.86 -5.02 0.93
CA MET A 43 -19.39 -5.49 -0.37
C MET A 43 -18.02 -6.19 -0.26
N ALA A 44 -17.91 -7.36 -0.91
CA ALA A 44 -16.65 -8.08 -1.02
C ALA A 44 -15.61 -7.26 -1.81
N THR A 45 -14.34 -7.37 -1.44
CA THR A 45 -13.25 -6.60 -2.04
C THR A 45 -12.26 -7.51 -2.76
N ASP A 46 -11.26 -6.92 -3.40
CA ASP A 46 -10.13 -7.63 -4.00
C ASP A 46 -9.20 -8.29 -2.95
N CYS A 47 -9.41 -8.03 -1.65
CA CYS A 47 -8.82 -8.78 -0.55
C CYS A 47 -9.74 -9.96 -0.21
N PRO A 48 -9.43 -11.22 -0.58
CA PRO A 48 -10.42 -12.31 -0.65
C PRO A 48 -11.13 -12.67 0.67
N ARG A 49 -10.56 -12.26 1.81
CA ARG A 49 -11.12 -12.54 3.14
C ARG A 49 -11.84 -11.34 3.75
N TRP A 50 -11.80 -10.18 3.07
CA TRP A 50 -12.26 -8.93 3.61
C TRP A 50 -13.35 -8.29 2.75
N ASN A 51 -14.41 -7.84 3.39
CA ASN A 51 -15.33 -6.86 2.82
C ASN A 51 -14.82 -5.43 3.11
N VAL A 52 -15.53 -4.41 2.66
CA VAL A 52 -15.17 -3.00 2.88
C VAL A 52 -15.02 -2.69 4.38
N ARG A 53 -15.89 -3.21 5.24
CA ARG A 53 -15.83 -3.01 6.68
C ARG A 53 -14.55 -3.62 7.28
N ASP A 54 -14.15 -4.80 6.82
CA ASP A 54 -12.93 -5.47 7.30
C ASP A 54 -11.67 -4.71 6.86
N ILE A 55 -11.65 -4.11 5.66
CA ILE A 55 -10.59 -3.20 5.23
C ILE A 55 -10.46 -2.01 6.19
N VAL A 56 -11.58 -1.36 6.53
CA VAL A 56 -11.54 -0.22 7.46
C VAL A 56 -11.11 -0.65 8.85
N ALA A 57 -11.53 -1.82 9.32
CA ALA A 57 -11.07 -2.43 10.57
C ALA A 57 -9.56 -2.66 10.56
N HIS A 58 -9.00 -3.20 9.46
CA HIS A 58 -7.56 -3.35 9.27
C HIS A 58 -6.82 -2.01 9.35
N VAL A 59 -7.28 -1.01 8.62
CA VAL A 59 -6.67 0.33 8.59
C VAL A 59 -6.71 1.00 9.97
N LEU A 60 -7.79 0.82 10.74
CA LEU A 60 -7.86 1.26 12.15
C LEU A 60 -6.86 0.50 13.04
N GLY A 61 -6.74 -0.81 12.84
CA GLY A 61 -5.76 -1.62 13.56
C GLY A 61 -4.30 -1.22 13.27
N ASN A 62 -4.00 -0.77 12.05
CA ASN A 62 -2.69 -0.20 11.70
C ASN A 62 -2.43 1.11 12.44
N ALA A 63 -3.45 1.96 12.60
CA ALA A 63 -3.33 3.19 13.38
C ALA A 63 -3.04 2.89 14.87
N GLU A 64 -3.72 1.90 15.46
CA GLU A 64 -3.43 1.46 16.83
C GLU A 64 -2.00 0.94 17.00
N ALA A 65 -1.53 0.11 16.05
CA ALA A 65 -0.18 -0.44 16.07
C ALA A 65 0.89 0.65 15.92
N ALA A 66 0.64 1.68 15.11
CA ALA A 66 1.52 2.84 14.96
C ALA A 66 1.62 3.68 16.26
N LEU A 67 0.54 3.75 17.05
CA LEU A 67 0.51 4.45 18.33
C LEU A 67 1.07 3.61 19.49
N ALA A 68 0.98 2.29 19.41
CA ALA A 68 1.38 1.35 20.44
C ALA A 68 2.15 0.16 19.82
N PRO A 69 3.45 0.31 19.54
CA PRO A 69 4.25 -0.75 18.91
C PRO A 69 4.22 -2.10 19.63
N ASP A 70 4.08 -2.10 20.96
CA ASP A 70 3.93 -3.32 21.75
C ASP A 70 2.66 -4.11 21.39
N LEU A 71 1.60 -3.42 20.94
CA LEU A 71 0.38 -4.04 20.46
C LEU A 71 0.63 -4.85 19.19
N MET A 72 1.49 -4.35 18.29
CA MET A 72 1.89 -5.10 17.10
C MET A 72 2.59 -6.41 17.46
N VAL A 73 3.50 -6.38 18.45
CA VAL A 73 4.20 -7.58 18.95
C VAL A 73 3.20 -8.57 19.55
N LEU A 74 2.25 -8.09 20.35
CA LEU A 74 1.20 -8.92 20.94
C LEU A 74 0.35 -9.57 19.85
N ARG A 75 -0.18 -8.78 18.92
CA ARG A 75 -0.99 -9.27 17.79
C ARG A 75 -0.23 -10.27 16.91
N ALA A 76 1.06 -10.07 16.67
CA ALA A 76 1.88 -11.00 15.91
C ALA A 76 1.97 -12.38 16.61
N ARG A 77 2.15 -12.39 17.95
CA ARG A 77 2.19 -13.63 18.75
C ARG A 77 0.84 -14.34 18.78
N GLU A 78 -0.23 -13.63 19.06
CA GLU A 78 -1.57 -14.20 19.12
C GLU A 78 -2.04 -14.64 17.73
N GLY A 79 -1.74 -13.87 16.68
CA GLY A 79 -2.03 -14.20 15.30
C GLY A 79 -1.38 -15.51 14.84
N ALA A 80 -0.12 -15.72 15.22
CA ALA A 80 0.57 -16.99 14.92
C ALA A 80 -0.11 -18.22 15.55
N LEU A 81 -0.77 -18.05 16.69
CA LEU A 81 -1.54 -19.11 17.35
C LEU A 81 -2.94 -19.28 16.74
N ARG A 82 -3.62 -18.17 16.46
CA ARG A 82 -5.00 -18.17 15.99
C ARG A 82 -5.12 -18.49 14.49
N TYR A 83 -4.13 -18.06 13.73
CA TYR A 83 -4.06 -18.19 12.26
C TYR A 83 -2.80 -18.95 11.79
N PRO A 84 -2.53 -20.18 12.23
CA PRO A 84 -1.25 -20.89 12.03
C PRO A 84 -0.98 -21.27 10.57
N ARG A 85 -1.97 -21.10 9.67
CA ARG A 85 -1.83 -21.37 8.23
C ARG A 85 -1.51 -20.13 7.41
N LEU A 86 -1.50 -18.95 8.04
CA LEU A 86 -1.21 -17.69 7.37
C LEU A 86 0.25 -17.32 7.55
N TYR A 87 0.78 -16.50 6.64
CA TYR A 87 2.04 -15.82 6.87
C TYR A 87 1.91 -14.86 8.06
N ARG A 88 3.03 -14.51 8.69
CA ARG A 88 3.01 -13.70 9.93
C ARG A 88 2.34 -12.36 9.76
N LEU A 89 2.60 -11.69 8.62
CA LEU A 89 1.95 -10.41 8.31
C LEU A 89 0.45 -10.58 8.12
N ASP A 90 0.01 -11.61 7.39
CA ASP A 90 -1.41 -11.87 7.19
C ASP A 90 -2.12 -12.19 8.52
N ALA A 91 -1.48 -13.00 9.38
CA ALA A 91 -2.01 -13.32 10.70
C ALA A 91 -2.10 -12.07 11.60
N LEU A 92 -1.11 -11.17 11.54
CA LEU A 92 -1.12 -9.87 12.22
C LEU A 92 -2.28 -9.00 11.73
N ASN A 93 -2.49 -8.94 10.41
CA ASN A 93 -3.56 -8.16 9.79
C ASN A 93 -4.95 -8.71 10.17
N GLU A 94 -5.11 -10.04 10.24
CA GLU A 94 -6.37 -10.64 10.73
C GLU A 94 -6.64 -10.27 12.20
N MET A 95 -5.62 -10.22 13.04
CA MET A 95 -5.78 -9.77 14.43
C MET A 95 -6.20 -8.30 14.52
N ALA A 96 -5.72 -7.46 13.61
CA ALA A 96 -6.16 -6.07 13.50
C ALA A 96 -7.65 -5.98 13.11
N VAL A 97 -8.08 -6.77 12.12
CA VAL A 97 -9.49 -6.87 11.72
C VAL A 97 -10.35 -7.39 12.87
N ASP A 98 -9.94 -8.45 13.55
CA ASP A 98 -10.67 -9.05 14.68
C ASP A 98 -10.92 -8.05 15.82
N ALA A 99 -9.97 -7.16 16.09
CA ALA A 99 -10.09 -6.15 17.15
C ALA A 99 -11.26 -5.17 16.92
N TRP A 100 -11.67 -4.99 15.67
CA TRP A 100 -12.72 -4.05 15.26
C TRP A 100 -13.96 -4.73 14.65
N ARG A 101 -13.95 -6.06 14.50
CA ARG A 101 -14.96 -6.84 13.77
C ARG A 101 -16.38 -6.66 14.27
N ASP A 102 -16.58 -6.51 15.56
CA ASP A 102 -17.90 -6.38 16.18
C ASP A 102 -18.47 -4.95 16.13
N ARG A 103 -17.66 -3.99 15.62
CA ARG A 103 -18.08 -2.60 15.50
C ARG A 103 -18.98 -2.39 14.28
N GLN A 104 -19.98 -1.54 14.45
CA GLN A 104 -20.83 -1.13 13.33
C GLN A 104 -20.08 -0.19 12.38
N ALA A 105 -20.48 -0.16 11.10
CA ALA A 105 -19.89 0.70 10.07
C ALA A 105 -19.80 2.18 10.50
N GLY A 106 -20.86 2.72 11.09
CA GLY A 106 -20.89 4.10 11.60
C GLY A 106 -19.89 4.36 12.73
N GLU A 107 -19.61 3.36 13.59
CA GLU A 107 -18.61 3.47 14.65
C GLU A 107 -17.21 3.50 14.05
N LEU A 108 -16.92 2.61 13.08
CA LEU A 108 -15.63 2.58 12.38
C LEU A 108 -15.37 3.92 11.65
N ALA A 109 -16.36 4.44 10.93
CA ALA A 109 -16.26 5.72 10.25
C ALA A 109 -16.02 6.89 11.22
N ALA A 110 -16.70 6.86 12.39
CA ALA A 110 -16.54 7.89 13.41
C ALA A 110 -15.16 7.87 14.08
N GLU A 111 -14.58 6.67 14.31
CA GLU A 111 -13.27 6.51 14.93
C GLU A 111 -12.11 6.79 13.96
N PHE A 112 -12.30 6.62 12.66
CA PHE A 112 -11.24 6.72 11.66
C PHE A 112 -10.43 8.02 11.77
N ALA A 113 -11.08 9.17 11.65
CA ALA A 113 -10.36 10.44 11.63
C ALA A 113 -9.76 10.84 12.99
N PRO A 114 -10.42 10.62 14.15
CA PRO A 114 -9.80 10.84 15.46
C PRO A 114 -8.52 10.03 15.67
N LEU A 115 -8.53 8.73 15.34
CA LEU A 115 -7.41 7.84 15.57
C LEU A 115 -6.21 8.20 14.64
N TRP A 116 -6.46 8.39 13.34
CA TRP A 116 -5.40 8.78 12.41
C TRP A 116 -4.81 10.17 12.70
N ARG A 117 -5.60 11.11 13.23
CA ARG A 117 -5.05 12.40 13.72
C ARG A 117 -4.08 12.21 14.89
N GLN A 118 -4.30 11.21 15.74
CA GLN A 118 -3.34 10.89 16.80
C GLN A 118 -2.04 10.33 16.21
N VAL A 119 -2.13 9.40 15.24
CA VAL A 119 -0.96 8.87 14.52
C VAL A 119 -0.15 10.01 13.91
N ILE A 120 -0.79 10.86 13.08
CA ILE A 120 -0.13 12.00 12.41
C ILE A 120 0.59 12.93 13.41
N ARG A 121 0.03 13.12 14.60
CA ARG A 121 0.68 13.92 15.66
C ARG A 121 1.83 13.19 16.36
N ALA A 122 1.74 11.88 16.47
CA ALA A 122 2.73 11.08 17.18
C ALA A 122 3.96 10.73 16.33
N LEU A 123 3.78 10.60 15.00
CA LEU A 123 4.85 10.19 14.08
C LEU A 123 6.15 10.97 14.25
N PRO A 124 6.18 12.32 14.29
CA PRO A 124 7.44 13.06 14.42
C PRO A 124 8.21 12.79 15.71
N GLY A 125 7.53 12.27 16.75
CA GLY A 125 8.13 11.91 18.05
C GLY A 125 8.58 10.45 18.14
N MET A 126 8.41 9.65 17.08
CA MET A 126 8.81 8.24 17.12
C MET A 126 10.34 8.13 17.17
N THR A 127 10.84 7.45 18.23
CA THR A 127 12.28 7.35 18.47
C THR A 127 12.98 6.41 17.50
N GLU A 128 14.28 6.63 17.26
CA GLU A 128 15.10 5.72 16.43
C GLU A 128 15.10 4.28 16.98
N ALA A 129 15.00 4.10 18.29
CA ALA A 129 14.91 2.77 18.90
C ALA A 129 13.64 2.02 18.47
N VAL A 130 12.51 2.70 18.33
CA VAL A 130 11.25 2.12 17.81
C VAL A 130 11.33 1.94 16.30
N ARG A 131 11.80 2.95 15.59
CA ARG A 131 11.91 2.93 14.12
C ARG A 131 12.88 1.85 13.61
N GLY A 132 13.94 1.55 14.36
CA GLY A 132 14.91 0.50 14.06
C GLY A 132 14.44 -0.92 14.37
N GLN A 133 13.30 -1.11 15.05
CA GLN A 133 12.74 -2.44 15.24
C GLN A 133 12.35 -3.05 13.89
N THR A 134 12.58 -4.36 13.73
CA THR A 134 12.24 -5.07 12.51
C THR A 134 11.15 -6.11 12.75
N PHE A 135 10.32 -6.30 11.74
CA PHE A 135 9.26 -7.30 11.71
C PHE A 135 9.48 -8.26 10.54
N ASP A 136 9.47 -9.56 10.83
CA ASP A 136 9.52 -10.60 9.81
C ASP A 136 8.09 -10.90 9.31
N THR A 137 7.82 -10.60 8.04
CA THR A 137 6.51 -10.81 7.40
C THR A 137 6.13 -12.28 7.29
N GLY A 138 7.13 -13.18 7.31
CA GLY A 138 6.96 -14.61 7.10
C GLY A 138 6.80 -15.05 5.65
N TYR A 139 6.78 -14.12 4.68
CA TYR A 139 6.75 -14.48 3.27
C TYR A 139 8.11 -15.02 2.82
N PRO A 140 8.14 -16.08 1.98
CA PRO A 140 9.39 -16.63 1.46
C PRO A 140 10.21 -15.59 0.69
N GLY A 141 11.50 -15.52 0.99
CA GLY A 141 12.44 -14.64 0.28
C GLY A 141 12.36 -13.16 0.66
N THR A 142 11.51 -12.77 1.61
CA THR A 142 11.46 -11.38 2.09
C THR A 142 12.43 -11.17 3.25
N LEU A 143 13.02 -9.96 3.31
CA LEU A 143 13.79 -9.52 4.46
C LEU A 143 12.86 -8.93 5.53
N PRO A 144 13.28 -8.94 6.82
CA PRO A 144 12.55 -8.23 7.86
C PRO A 144 12.39 -6.75 7.53
N VAL A 145 11.20 -6.23 7.75
CA VAL A 145 10.83 -4.83 7.45
C VAL A 145 11.06 -3.96 8.68
N ALA A 146 11.77 -2.84 8.53
CA ALA A 146 11.98 -1.89 9.61
C ALA A 146 10.69 -1.08 9.89
N MET A 147 10.39 -0.84 11.16
CA MET A 147 9.25 -0.03 11.57
C MET A 147 9.32 1.39 11.00
N GLY A 148 10.52 1.96 10.90
CA GLY A 148 10.71 3.27 10.26
C GLY A 148 10.21 3.30 8.82
N TYR A 149 10.51 2.27 8.03
CA TYR A 149 9.98 2.16 6.67
C TYR A 149 8.46 1.98 6.64
N VAL A 150 7.90 1.20 7.57
CA VAL A 150 6.44 1.01 7.66
C VAL A 150 5.75 2.35 7.89
N VAL A 151 6.20 3.13 8.87
CA VAL A 151 5.53 4.38 9.23
C VAL A 151 5.80 5.53 8.25
N ASP A 152 6.96 5.54 7.61
CA ASP A 152 7.35 6.63 6.70
C ASP A 152 6.80 6.42 5.27
N VAL A 153 6.58 5.17 4.86
CA VAL A 153 6.22 4.82 3.47
C VAL A 153 4.97 3.94 3.40
N VAL A 154 4.98 2.79 4.12
CA VAL A 154 3.96 1.76 3.90
C VAL A 154 2.58 2.20 4.37
N LEU A 155 2.45 2.90 5.50
CA LEU A 155 1.13 3.32 6.00
C LEU A 155 0.33 4.16 5.00
N ALA A 156 0.98 5.09 4.30
CA ALA A 156 0.30 5.90 3.29
C ALA A 156 -0.04 5.06 2.04
N ARG A 157 0.86 4.18 1.63
CA ARG A 157 0.71 3.29 0.48
C ARG A 157 -0.39 2.25 0.70
N ASP A 158 -0.41 1.61 1.86
CA ASP A 158 -1.42 0.64 2.26
C ASP A 158 -2.82 1.27 2.26
N MET A 159 -2.97 2.44 2.90
CA MET A 159 -4.24 3.16 2.91
C MET A 159 -4.68 3.56 1.49
N TRP A 160 -3.75 4.02 0.64
CA TRP A 160 -4.04 4.36 -0.76
C TRP A 160 -4.56 3.15 -1.53
N MET A 161 -3.91 1.99 -1.38
CA MET A 161 -4.34 0.76 -2.06
C MET A 161 -5.69 0.29 -1.54
N HIS A 162 -5.96 0.40 -0.25
CA HIS A 162 -7.26 0.08 0.31
C HIS A 162 -8.35 1.06 -0.11
N ARG A 163 -8.03 2.32 -0.36
CA ARG A 163 -8.95 3.26 -1.01
C ARG A 163 -9.31 2.80 -2.43
N VAL A 164 -8.33 2.27 -3.18
CA VAL A 164 -8.58 1.63 -4.48
C VAL A 164 -9.49 0.41 -4.32
N ASP A 165 -9.21 -0.48 -3.37
CA ASP A 165 -10.02 -1.69 -3.13
C ASP A 165 -11.48 -1.34 -2.82
N ILE A 166 -11.73 -0.33 -1.98
CA ILE A 166 -13.08 0.13 -1.64
C ILE A 166 -13.78 0.72 -2.87
N CYS A 167 -13.12 1.61 -3.62
CA CYS A 167 -13.71 2.19 -4.84
C CYS A 167 -14.09 1.10 -5.85
N ARG A 168 -13.25 0.09 -6.03
CA ARG A 168 -13.52 -1.02 -6.95
C ARG A 168 -14.67 -1.89 -6.48
N ALA A 169 -14.70 -2.23 -5.19
CA ALA A 169 -15.78 -3.03 -4.60
C ALA A 169 -17.14 -2.36 -4.76
N THR A 170 -17.19 -1.04 -4.57
CA THR A 170 -18.44 -0.26 -4.56
C THR A 170 -18.81 0.31 -5.92
N GLY A 171 -17.94 0.19 -6.93
CA GLY A 171 -18.13 0.82 -8.25
C GLY A 171 -17.98 2.34 -8.24
N ARG A 172 -17.48 2.92 -7.16
CA ARG A 172 -17.22 4.36 -7.04
C ARG A 172 -15.99 4.77 -7.83
N ALA A 173 -16.00 5.99 -8.38
CA ALA A 173 -14.83 6.54 -9.03
C ALA A 173 -13.71 6.77 -8.02
N PHE A 174 -12.48 6.38 -8.37
CA PHE A 174 -11.30 6.74 -7.60
C PHE A 174 -10.97 8.23 -7.83
N VAL A 175 -11.14 9.03 -6.80
CA VAL A 175 -10.83 10.48 -6.87
C VAL A 175 -9.32 10.67 -6.76
N THR A 176 -8.75 11.29 -7.79
CA THR A 176 -7.30 11.57 -7.87
C THR A 176 -6.94 12.81 -7.05
N HIS A 177 -5.80 12.76 -6.38
CA HIS A 177 -5.24 13.85 -5.58
C HIS A 177 -3.76 14.08 -5.94
N GLU A 178 -3.22 15.26 -5.61
CA GLU A 178 -1.81 15.58 -5.90
C GLU A 178 -0.82 14.63 -5.22
N HIS A 179 -1.14 14.14 -4.04
CA HIS A 179 -0.27 13.21 -3.29
C HIS A 179 -0.21 11.80 -3.89
N ASP A 180 -1.14 11.39 -4.77
CA ASP A 180 -1.13 10.06 -5.39
C ASP A 180 0.18 9.80 -6.13
N ARG A 181 0.76 10.83 -6.76
CA ARG A 181 2.06 10.73 -7.43
C ARG A 181 3.17 10.29 -6.45
N GLY A 182 3.23 10.88 -5.28
CA GLY A 182 4.23 10.51 -4.26
C GLY A 182 4.10 9.05 -3.83
N VAL A 183 2.87 8.55 -3.66
CA VAL A 183 2.61 7.14 -3.35
C VAL A 183 3.12 6.23 -4.48
N VAL A 184 2.74 6.54 -5.73
CA VAL A 184 3.18 5.78 -6.91
C VAL A 184 4.71 5.77 -7.01
N GLU A 185 5.35 6.91 -6.87
CA GLU A 185 6.81 7.03 -6.97
C GLU A 185 7.56 6.24 -5.89
N GLN A 186 7.05 6.17 -4.64
CA GLN A 186 7.63 5.30 -3.62
C GLN A 186 7.51 3.81 -3.98
N VAL A 187 6.40 3.38 -4.60
CA VAL A 187 6.26 2.01 -5.10
C VAL A 187 7.26 1.72 -6.21
N LEU A 188 7.42 2.65 -7.17
CA LEU A 188 8.36 2.48 -8.29
C LEU A 188 9.82 2.46 -7.81
N ARG A 189 10.15 3.23 -6.79
CA ARG A 189 11.47 3.18 -6.17
C ARG A 189 11.74 1.82 -5.53
N ASP A 190 10.79 1.27 -4.78
CA ASP A 190 10.93 -0.06 -4.19
C ASP A 190 10.99 -1.16 -5.24
N LEU A 191 10.23 -1.00 -6.33
CA LEU A 191 10.32 -1.88 -7.47
C LEU A 191 11.74 -1.88 -8.06
N ASP A 192 12.33 -0.70 -8.25
CA ASP A 192 13.68 -0.55 -8.80
C ASP A 192 14.74 -1.17 -7.88
N ASP A 193 14.64 -0.92 -6.57
CA ASP A 193 15.55 -1.48 -5.56
C ASP A 193 15.52 -3.02 -5.53
N ALA A 194 14.37 -3.63 -5.84
CA ALA A 194 14.17 -5.08 -5.87
C ALA A 194 14.29 -5.68 -7.30
N TRP A 195 14.49 -4.84 -8.33
CA TRP A 195 14.42 -5.27 -9.71
C TRP A 195 15.59 -6.16 -10.13
N THR A 196 15.28 -7.34 -10.65
CA THR A 196 16.26 -8.30 -11.18
C THR A 196 16.02 -8.62 -12.66
N GLY A 197 15.00 -8.03 -13.26
CA GLY A 197 14.68 -8.21 -14.68
C GLY A 197 15.50 -7.32 -15.61
N PRO A 198 15.26 -7.40 -16.93
CA PRO A 198 15.86 -6.50 -17.90
C PRO A 198 15.43 -5.04 -17.63
N PRO A 199 16.33 -4.04 -17.80
CA PRO A 199 15.98 -2.64 -17.59
C PRO A 199 14.92 -2.17 -18.58
N LEU A 200 13.96 -1.38 -18.11
CA LEU A 200 12.83 -0.92 -18.92
C LEU A 200 12.45 0.53 -18.60
N VAL A 201 11.69 1.15 -19.51
CA VAL A 201 10.88 2.34 -19.20
C VAL A 201 9.46 1.88 -18.92
N LEU A 202 8.94 2.27 -17.76
CA LEU A 202 7.53 2.13 -17.43
C LEU A 202 6.81 3.44 -17.66
N GLU A 203 5.88 3.46 -18.62
CA GLU A 203 4.99 4.58 -18.88
C GLU A 203 3.65 4.34 -18.19
N LEU A 204 3.34 5.12 -17.18
CA LEU A 204 2.05 5.08 -16.49
C LEU A 204 1.07 6.06 -17.09
N THR A 205 -0.20 5.67 -17.07
CA THR A 205 -1.37 6.48 -17.45
C THR A 205 -2.43 6.45 -16.35
N GLY A 206 -3.48 7.24 -16.50
CA GLY A 206 -4.58 7.27 -15.53
C GLY A 206 -4.32 8.24 -14.38
N VAL A 207 -4.51 7.80 -13.14
CA VAL A 207 -4.45 8.65 -11.93
C VAL A 207 -3.09 9.32 -11.74
N VAL A 208 -2.02 8.68 -12.18
CA VAL A 208 -0.68 9.25 -12.27
C VAL A 208 -0.13 8.93 -13.65
N SER A 209 0.32 9.95 -14.37
CA SER A 209 0.91 9.80 -15.70
C SER A 209 2.37 10.24 -15.69
N GLY A 210 3.23 9.50 -16.39
CA GLY A 210 4.66 9.79 -16.52
C GLY A 210 5.45 8.60 -16.98
N GLY A 211 6.77 8.78 -17.13
CA GLY A 211 7.71 7.73 -17.52
C GLY A 211 8.78 7.54 -16.43
N TRP A 212 9.03 6.30 -16.07
CA TRP A 212 10.08 5.94 -15.11
C TRP A 212 10.96 4.83 -15.66
N GLN A 213 12.27 5.01 -15.53
CA GLN A 213 13.22 3.95 -15.82
C GLN A 213 13.38 3.05 -14.60
N ILE A 214 13.23 1.74 -14.81
CA ILE A 214 13.46 0.67 -13.83
C ILE A 214 14.69 -0.10 -14.25
N GLY A 215 15.61 -0.33 -13.32
CA GLY A 215 16.91 -0.95 -13.56
C GLY A 215 18.00 0.06 -13.93
N ALA A 216 19.26 -0.32 -13.66
CA ALA A 216 20.42 0.58 -13.72
C ALA A 216 20.91 0.87 -15.14
N ASP A 217 20.78 -0.12 -16.03
CA ASP A 217 21.33 -0.07 -17.39
C ASP A 217 20.39 0.62 -18.37
N ALA A 218 20.84 0.80 -19.61
CA ALA A 218 20.01 1.34 -20.69
C ALA A 218 18.75 0.50 -20.90
N PRO A 219 17.56 1.10 -20.95
CA PRO A 219 16.31 0.37 -21.12
C PRO A 219 16.26 -0.41 -22.44
N VAL A 220 15.86 -1.67 -22.37
CA VAL A 220 15.70 -2.54 -23.55
C VAL A 220 14.24 -2.62 -24.02
N ALA A 221 13.31 -2.10 -23.22
CA ALA A 221 11.89 -2.10 -23.55
C ALA A 221 11.18 -0.88 -22.96
N THR A 222 10.02 -0.55 -23.52
CA THR A 222 9.06 0.39 -22.94
C THR A 222 7.74 -0.33 -22.73
N VAL A 223 7.26 -0.34 -21.49
CA VAL A 223 5.98 -0.94 -21.07
C VAL A 223 5.05 0.16 -20.64
N ARG A 224 3.83 0.17 -21.18
CA ARG A 224 2.77 1.10 -20.79
C ARG A 224 1.66 0.37 -20.05
N GLY A 225 1.12 1.00 -19.00
CA GLY A 225 -0.02 0.51 -18.25
C GLY A 225 -0.75 1.59 -17.46
N ASP A 226 -1.98 1.28 -17.02
CA ASP A 226 -2.70 2.11 -16.06
C ASP A 226 -2.04 2.04 -14.67
N ALA A 227 -1.84 3.19 -14.03
CA ALA A 227 -1.13 3.27 -12.75
C ALA A 227 -1.78 2.41 -11.66
N VAL A 228 -3.12 2.48 -11.52
CA VAL A 228 -3.84 1.67 -10.51
C VAL A 228 -3.69 0.18 -10.80
N GLY A 229 -3.88 -0.23 -12.06
CA GLY A 229 -3.74 -1.62 -12.48
C GLY A 229 -2.35 -2.18 -12.21
N VAL A 230 -1.31 -1.42 -12.56
CA VAL A 230 0.10 -1.78 -12.34
C VAL A 230 0.41 -1.91 -10.85
N LEU A 231 0.01 -0.95 -10.02
CA LEU A 231 0.29 -1.00 -8.58
C LEU A 231 -0.49 -2.15 -7.89
N ARG A 232 -1.72 -2.40 -8.31
CA ARG A 232 -2.49 -3.57 -7.85
C ARG A 232 -1.76 -4.89 -8.14
N MET A 233 -1.21 -5.02 -9.34
CA MET A 233 -0.41 -6.19 -9.70
C MET A 233 0.83 -6.34 -8.79
N PHE A 234 1.58 -5.26 -8.55
CA PHE A 234 2.74 -5.29 -7.65
C PHE A 234 2.37 -5.60 -6.19
N SER A 235 1.17 -5.21 -5.75
CA SER A 235 0.66 -5.55 -4.42
C SER A 235 0.15 -6.99 -4.27
N GLY A 236 0.21 -7.78 -5.36
CA GLY A 236 -0.26 -9.18 -5.35
C GLY A 236 -1.76 -9.35 -5.63
N ARG A 237 -2.49 -8.30 -5.98
CA ARG A 237 -3.88 -8.40 -6.43
C ARG A 237 -3.91 -8.93 -7.86
N VAL A 238 -4.38 -10.15 -8.03
CA VAL A 238 -4.17 -10.90 -9.29
C VAL A 238 -5.23 -10.63 -10.37
N GLU A 239 -6.43 -10.22 -10.00
CA GLU A 239 -7.53 -10.02 -10.97
C GLU A 239 -8.24 -8.67 -10.80
N PRO A 240 -8.64 -8.05 -11.92
CA PRO A 240 -8.17 -8.32 -13.29
C PRO A 240 -6.70 -7.89 -13.46
N GLN A 241 -5.98 -8.60 -14.32
CA GLN A 241 -4.62 -8.19 -14.72
C GLN A 241 -4.66 -6.81 -15.41
N PRO A 242 -3.64 -5.96 -15.21
CA PRO A 242 -3.54 -4.72 -15.96
C PRO A 242 -3.30 -4.99 -17.44
N ASP A 243 -3.87 -4.12 -18.26
CA ASP A 243 -3.61 -4.11 -19.70
C ASP A 243 -2.21 -3.50 -19.93
N LEU A 244 -1.22 -4.35 -20.17
CA LEU A 244 0.17 -3.96 -20.37
C LEU A 244 0.50 -3.99 -21.87
N VAL A 245 0.94 -2.86 -22.38
CA VAL A 245 1.37 -2.73 -23.79
C VAL A 245 2.88 -2.56 -23.85
N VAL A 246 3.57 -3.40 -24.61
CA VAL A 246 4.98 -3.20 -24.94
C VAL A 246 5.04 -2.29 -26.18
N GLU A 247 5.40 -1.03 -25.96
CA GLU A 247 5.50 -0.03 -27.03
C GLU A 247 6.78 -0.23 -27.86
N HIS A 248 7.87 -0.61 -27.19
CA HIS A 248 9.17 -0.87 -27.79
C HIS A 248 9.87 -2.02 -27.07
N GLY A 249 10.67 -2.78 -27.82
CA GLY A 249 11.51 -3.85 -27.26
C GLY A 249 10.83 -5.22 -27.25
N ASP A 250 11.39 -6.14 -26.47
CA ASP A 250 10.93 -7.53 -26.40
C ASP A 250 9.87 -7.71 -25.32
N SER A 251 8.77 -8.36 -25.67
CA SER A 251 7.68 -8.71 -24.76
C SER A 251 8.10 -9.69 -23.65
N ALA A 252 9.23 -10.35 -23.77
CA ALA A 252 9.79 -11.21 -22.71
C ALA A 252 9.97 -10.46 -21.38
N VAL A 253 10.15 -9.14 -21.39
CA VAL A 253 10.22 -8.28 -20.20
C VAL A 253 8.97 -8.39 -19.32
N LEU A 254 7.79 -8.67 -19.90
CA LEU A 254 6.53 -8.77 -19.17
C LEU A 254 6.50 -9.92 -18.14
N GLY A 255 7.29 -10.98 -18.35
CA GLY A 255 7.41 -12.07 -17.40
C GLY A 255 7.95 -11.56 -16.06
N ALA A 256 9.16 -11.00 -16.07
CA ALA A 256 9.77 -10.41 -14.87
C ALA A 256 8.90 -9.31 -14.26
N PHE A 257 8.23 -8.49 -15.09
CA PHE A 257 7.39 -7.40 -14.64
C PHE A 257 6.14 -7.91 -13.88
N ARG A 258 5.49 -8.98 -14.36
CA ARG A 258 4.32 -9.59 -13.70
C ARG A 258 4.68 -10.33 -12.41
N ASP A 259 5.90 -10.85 -12.32
CA ASP A 259 6.36 -11.59 -11.14
C ASP A 259 6.85 -10.66 -10.02
N ALA A 260 7.13 -9.40 -10.34
CA ALA A 260 7.61 -8.42 -9.37
C ALA A 260 6.55 -8.15 -8.27
N ARG A 261 7.02 -8.01 -7.04
CA ARG A 261 6.17 -7.67 -5.88
C ARG A 261 6.84 -6.56 -5.08
N VAL A 262 6.02 -5.68 -4.56
CA VAL A 262 6.40 -4.57 -3.68
C VAL A 262 5.54 -4.65 -2.43
N PRO A 263 6.08 -4.44 -1.22
CA PRO A 263 5.28 -4.40 0.01
C PRO A 263 4.21 -3.29 -0.02
N PHE A 264 3.01 -3.62 0.43
CA PHE A 264 1.89 -2.70 0.61
C PHE A 264 1.33 -2.83 2.01
#